data_6acaf53f6ab950902da9b2d774061441
#
_entry.id   6acaf53f6ab950902da9b2d774061441
#
_cell.length_a   1.000
_cell.length_b   1.000
_cell.length_c   1.000
_cell.angle_alpha   90.00
_cell.angle_beta   90.00
_cell.angle_gamma   90.00
#
_symmetry.space_group_name_H-M   'P 1'
#
loop_
_entity.id
_entity.type
_entity.pdbx_description
1 polymer ?
#
loop_
_entity_poly.entity_id
_entity_poly.type
_entity_poly.pdbx_seq_one_letter_code
_entity_poly.pdbx_strand_id
1 'polypeptide(L)'
;LRVAKGDITAEQAYELLEQAGLGAWVSQLPKGLDTVLGSGATSISGGERRRLLLARALASPARILLLDEPGEHLDPATADTLITDLLQADSKRAIVLVTHRLSALASADEVVLLGKENQSARIIARGSHSQLLATSNEYAWALAQEESSDE
;
A
#
# COMPACT_ATOMS: atom_id res chain seq x y z
N LEU A 1 7.52 -11.14 16.31
CA LEU A 1 6.81 -11.10 15.02
C LEU A 1 7.57 -11.99 14.03
N ARG A 2 7.10 -13.21 13.76
CA ARG A 2 7.65 -13.97 12.62
C ARG A 2 7.03 -13.44 11.34
N VAL A 3 7.67 -12.45 10.74
CA VAL A 3 7.13 -11.73 9.58
C VAL A 3 7.36 -12.50 8.28
N ALA A 4 8.42 -13.31 8.21
CA ALA A 4 8.74 -14.11 7.04
C ALA A 4 9.44 -15.42 7.40
N LYS A 5 9.46 -16.33 6.45
CA LYS A 5 10.27 -17.55 6.50
C LYS A 5 11.68 -17.18 6.04
N GLY A 6 12.50 -16.65 6.95
CA GLY A 6 13.87 -16.24 6.70
C GLY A 6 14.43 -15.50 7.91
N ASP A 7 15.74 -15.53 8.07
CA ASP A 7 16.45 -14.85 9.13
C ASP A 7 16.59 -13.35 8.80
N ILE A 8 15.54 -12.56 9.10
CA ILE A 8 15.66 -11.10 9.07
C ILE A 8 16.14 -10.62 10.44
N THR A 9 17.04 -9.63 10.45
CA THR A 9 17.51 -9.01 11.69
C THR A 9 16.40 -8.16 12.32
N ALA A 10 16.53 -7.81 13.61
CA ALA A 10 15.61 -6.90 14.27
C ALA A 10 15.55 -5.53 13.57
N GLU A 11 16.68 -5.02 13.09
CA GLU A 11 16.77 -3.77 12.33
C GLU A 11 15.93 -3.84 11.04
N GLN A 12 16.12 -4.89 10.25
CA GLN A 12 15.32 -5.11 9.03
C GLN A 12 13.83 -5.24 9.33
N ALA A 13 13.47 -5.87 10.46
CA ALA A 13 12.06 -5.97 10.86
C ALA A 13 11.48 -4.59 11.22
N TYR A 14 12.26 -3.73 11.90
CA TYR A 14 11.84 -2.36 12.18
C TYR A 14 11.68 -1.53 10.91
N GLU A 15 12.64 -1.60 9.97
CA GLU A 15 12.57 -0.90 8.68
C GLU A 15 11.30 -1.29 7.89
N LEU A 16 10.99 -2.59 7.82
CA LEU A 16 9.79 -3.08 7.14
C LEU A 16 8.49 -2.65 7.82
N LEU A 17 8.48 -2.55 9.15
CA LEU A 17 7.34 -2.05 9.90
C LEU A 17 7.18 -0.54 9.71
N GLU A 18 8.27 0.21 9.64
CA GLU A 18 8.27 1.63 9.32
C GLU A 18 7.70 1.87 7.91
N GLN A 19 8.19 1.14 6.90
CA GLN A 19 7.67 1.17 5.53
C GLN A 19 6.18 0.83 5.44
N ALA A 20 5.68 -0.01 6.35
CA ALA A 20 4.25 -0.33 6.45
C ALA A 20 3.45 0.65 7.33
N GLY A 21 4.04 1.78 7.76
CA GLY A 21 3.39 2.78 8.61
C GLY A 21 3.13 2.30 10.04
N LEU A 22 3.94 1.37 10.56
CA LEU A 22 3.78 0.79 11.90
C LEU A 22 4.91 1.15 12.88
N GLY A 23 5.85 2.02 12.50
CA GLY A 23 7.00 2.36 13.35
C GLY A 23 6.61 2.90 14.71
N ALA A 24 5.77 3.95 14.74
CA ALA A 24 5.28 4.54 15.98
C ALA A 24 4.46 3.53 16.82
N TRP A 25 3.68 2.69 16.18
CA TRP A 25 2.88 1.67 16.86
C TRP A 25 3.74 0.60 17.52
N VAL A 26 4.75 0.05 16.82
CA VAL A 26 5.61 -1.00 17.38
C VAL A 26 6.47 -0.49 18.54
N SER A 27 6.87 0.78 18.51
CA SER A 27 7.62 1.41 19.61
C SER A 27 6.81 1.56 20.91
N GLN A 28 5.48 1.59 20.81
CA GLN A 28 4.56 1.66 21.96
C GLN A 28 4.20 0.26 22.53
N LEU A 29 4.57 -0.81 21.86
CA LEU A 29 4.28 -2.15 22.35
C LEU A 29 5.15 -2.50 23.56
N PRO A 30 4.61 -3.19 24.59
CA PRO A 30 5.30 -3.44 25.86
C PRO A 30 6.64 -4.18 25.73
N LYS A 31 6.80 -4.98 24.67
CA LYS A 31 8.02 -5.75 24.37
C LYS A 31 8.49 -5.52 22.93
N GLY A 32 8.13 -4.40 22.30
CA GLY A 32 8.46 -4.13 20.93
C GLY A 32 8.14 -5.32 20.00
N LEU A 33 9.12 -5.77 19.25
CA LEU A 33 8.99 -6.91 18.31
C LEU A 33 8.65 -8.24 18.99
N ASP A 34 8.96 -8.41 20.27
CA ASP A 34 8.68 -9.64 21.04
C ASP A 34 7.28 -9.66 21.66
N THR A 35 6.48 -8.65 21.38
CA THR A 35 5.10 -8.61 21.86
C THR A 35 4.25 -9.67 21.16
N VAL A 36 3.58 -10.51 21.95
CA VAL A 36 2.64 -11.51 21.44
C VAL A 36 1.30 -10.84 21.17
N LEU A 37 0.89 -10.83 19.92
CA LEU A 37 -0.36 -10.22 19.46
C LEU A 37 -1.50 -11.25 19.47
N GLY A 38 -2.70 -10.80 19.84
CA GLY A 38 -3.92 -11.62 19.75
C GLY A 38 -4.14 -12.62 20.89
N SER A 39 -3.28 -12.65 21.92
CA SER A 39 -3.51 -13.44 23.12
C SER A 39 -3.57 -12.54 24.35
N GLY A 40 -4.72 -12.48 24.99
CA GLY A 40 -4.89 -11.80 26.28
C GLY A 40 -5.15 -10.29 26.16
N ALA A 41 -4.17 -9.46 26.44
CA ALA A 41 -4.38 -8.02 26.64
C ALA A 41 -4.09 -7.14 25.41
N THR A 42 -3.48 -7.66 24.34
CA THR A 42 -3.08 -6.83 23.19
C THR A 42 -3.98 -7.15 22.00
N SER A 43 -5.09 -6.42 21.89
CA SER A 43 -5.90 -6.38 20.66
C SER A 43 -5.22 -5.49 19.64
N ILE A 44 -5.24 -5.90 18.38
CA ILE A 44 -4.79 -5.10 17.23
C ILE A 44 -6.02 -4.64 16.45
N SER A 45 -6.00 -3.38 16.01
CA SER A 45 -7.03 -2.86 15.12
C SER A 45 -7.00 -3.53 13.74
N GLY A 46 -8.08 -3.40 12.98
CA GLY A 46 -8.12 -3.89 11.60
C GLY A 46 -7.05 -3.26 10.73
N GLY A 47 -6.80 -1.96 10.89
CA GLY A 47 -5.75 -1.23 10.16
C GLY A 47 -4.34 -1.69 10.54
N GLU A 48 -4.03 -1.86 11.82
CA GLU A 48 -2.73 -2.40 12.27
C GLU A 48 -2.51 -3.81 11.73
N ARG A 49 -3.55 -4.65 11.73
CA ARG A 49 -3.47 -6.00 11.17
C ARG A 49 -3.14 -5.99 9.67
N ARG A 50 -3.79 -5.13 8.88
CA ARG A 50 -3.51 -4.99 7.44
C ARG A 50 -2.08 -4.53 7.18
N ARG A 51 -1.62 -3.52 7.90
CA ARG A 51 -0.23 -3.03 7.79
C ARG A 51 0.80 -4.08 8.22
N LEU A 52 0.48 -4.91 9.21
CA LEU A 52 1.32 -6.07 9.55
C LEU A 52 1.39 -7.09 8.41
N LEU A 53 0.30 -7.31 7.68
CA LEU A 53 0.29 -8.17 6.50
C LEU A 53 1.09 -7.52 5.35
N LEU A 54 1.03 -6.20 5.18
CA LEU A 54 1.89 -5.47 4.24
C LEU A 54 3.37 -5.63 4.60
N ALA A 55 3.77 -5.37 5.84
CA ALA A 55 5.15 -5.59 6.30
C ALA A 55 5.62 -7.04 6.04
N ARG A 56 4.73 -8.02 6.23
CA ARG A 56 5.01 -9.42 5.90
C ARG A 56 5.18 -9.65 4.40
N ALA A 57 4.38 -9.01 3.56
CA ALA A 57 4.53 -9.09 2.10
C ALA A 57 5.85 -8.48 1.65
N LEU A 58 6.23 -7.33 2.21
CA LEU A 58 7.50 -6.66 1.94
C LEU A 58 8.71 -7.51 2.36
N ALA A 59 8.62 -8.23 3.48
CA ALA A 59 9.64 -9.15 3.95
C ALA A 59 9.76 -10.44 3.09
N SER A 60 8.79 -10.73 2.23
CA SER A 60 8.81 -11.91 1.38
C SER A 60 9.91 -11.83 0.32
N PRO A 61 10.60 -12.91 -0.04
CA PRO A 61 11.53 -12.95 -1.15
C PRO A 61 10.85 -12.99 -2.54
N ALA A 62 9.53 -12.84 -2.60
CA ALA A 62 8.77 -12.87 -3.84
C ALA A 62 9.22 -11.78 -4.81
N ARG A 63 9.35 -12.13 -6.08
CA ARG A 63 9.74 -11.20 -7.16
C ARG A 63 8.58 -10.32 -7.64
N ILE A 64 7.36 -10.70 -7.31
CA ILE A 64 6.13 -9.97 -7.65
C ILE A 64 5.33 -9.82 -6.37
N LEU A 65 4.92 -8.60 -6.05
CA LEU A 65 4.00 -8.30 -4.97
C LEU A 65 2.67 -7.85 -5.56
N LEU A 66 1.59 -8.43 -5.04
CA LEU A 66 0.22 -8.00 -5.33
C LEU A 66 -0.32 -7.33 -4.07
N LEU A 67 -0.63 -6.05 -4.17
CA LEU A 67 -1.10 -5.23 -3.06
C LEU A 67 -2.50 -4.69 -3.42
N ASP A 68 -3.47 -5.01 -2.58
CA ASP A 68 -4.85 -4.57 -2.74
C ASP A 68 -5.19 -3.58 -1.64
N GLU A 69 -5.44 -2.34 -2.03
CA GLU A 69 -5.77 -1.19 -1.18
C GLU A 69 -4.85 -1.05 0.06
N PRO A 70 -3.50 -0.96 -0.11
CA PRO A 70 -2.58 -0.96 1.03
C PRO A 70 -2.72 0.29 1.91
N GLY A 71 -3.25 1.41 1.38
CA GLY A 71 -3.53 2.65 2.10
C GLY A 71 -4.91 2.71 2.75
N GLU A 72 -5.75 1.67 2.64
CA GLU A 72 -7.09 1.69 3.20
C GLU A 72 -7.09 1.86 4.72
N HIS A 73 -7.98 2.71 5.23
CA HIS A 73 -8.10 3.11 6.66
C HIS A 73 -6.94 3.98 7.19
N LEU A 74 -6.11 4.52 6.32
CA LEU A 74 -5.20 5.62 6.64
C LEU A 74 -5.86 6.96 6.30
N ASP A 75 -5.37 8.02 6.93
CA ASP A 75 -5.69 9.36 6.45
C ASP A 75 -5.08 9.58 5.05
N PRO A 76 -5.65 10.48 4.24
CA PRO A 76 -5.24 10.67 2.85
C PRO A 76 -3.74 10.88 2.67
N ALA A 77 -3.13 11.78 3.42
CA ALA A 77 -1.72 12.12 3.28
C ALA A 77 -0.79 10.94 3.62
N THR A 78 -1.14 10.17 4.66
CA THR A 78 -0.38 8.96 5.04
C THR A 78 -0.54 7.85 4.00
N ALA A 79 -1.74 7.69 3.42
CA ALA A 79 -2.00 6.70 2.37
C ALA A 79 -1.19 7.03 1.11
N ASP A 80 -1.16 8.30 0.68
CA ASP A 80 -0.40 8.75 -0.50
C ASP A 80 1.10 8.57 -0.31
N THR A 81 1.62 8.92 0.87
CA THR A 81 3.02 8.70 1.21
C THR A 81 3.36 7.22 1.13
N LEU A 82 2.56 6.36 1.77
CA LEU A 82 2.77 4.90 1.74
C LEU A 82 2.81 4.35 0.31
N ILE A 83 1.83 4.72 -0.53
CA ILE A 83 1.76 4.26 -1.93
C ILE A 83 2.96 4.76 -2.73
N THR A 84 3.32 6.04 -2.57
CA THR A 84 4.47 6.64 -3.25
C THR A 84 5.77 5.93 -2.86
N ASP A 85 6.00 5.68 -1.58
CA ASP A 85 7.17 4.98 -1.07
C ASP A 85 7.26 3.54 -1.61
N LEU A 86 6.11 2.84 -1.67
CA LEU A 86 6.03 1.50 -2.25
C LEU A 86 6.42 1.50 -3.74
N LEU A 87 5.92 2.46 -4.52
CA LEU A 87 6.19 2.57 -5.95
C LEU A 87 7.63 3.03 -6.25
N GLN A 88 8.22 3.86 -5.37
CA GLN A 88 9.60 4.35 -5.51
C GLN A 88 10.64 3.42 -4.89
N ALA A 89 10.23 2.43 -4.13
CA ALA A 89 11.17 1.48 -3.54
C ALA A 89 12.02 0.86 -4.65
N ASP A 90 13.35 1.04 -4.55
CA ASP A 90 14.31 0.40 -5.46
C ASP A 90 14.29 -1.11 -5.23
N SER A 91 13.26 -1.73 -5.71
CA SER A 91 13.04 -3.14 -5.55
C SER A 91 13.31 -3.84 -6.87
N LYS A 92 14.12 -4.89 -6.80
CA LYS A 92 14.25 -5.87 -7.89
C LYS A 92 12.94 -6.66 -8.10
N ARG A 93 11.81 -6.08 -7.67
CA ARG A 93 10.48 -6.69 -7.63
C ARG A 93 9.54 -5.91 -8.51
N ALA A 94 8.62 -6.60 -9.17
CA ALA A 94 7.46 -5.97 -9.75
C ALA A 94 6.38 -5.80 -8.67
N ILE A 95 5.79 -4.61 -8.60
CA ILE A 95 4.67 -4.32 -7.71
C ILE A 95 3.44 -4.11 -8.58
N VAL A 96 2.38 -4.87 -8.31
CA VAL A 96 1.04 -4.67 -8.86
C VAL A 96 0.18 -4.16 -7.72
N LEU A 97 -0.23 -2.91 -7.84
CA LEU A 97 -1.02 -2.21 -6.85
C LEU A 97 -2.44 -2.02 -7.37
N VAL A 98 -3.43 -2.39 -6.58
CA VAL A 98 -4.83 -2.02 -6.79
C VAL A 98 -5.18 -0.93 -5.79
N THR A 99 -5.66 0.20 -6.27
CA THR A 99 -6.04 1.33 -5.42
C THR A 99 -7.04 2.24 -6.12
N HIS A 100 -7.81 2.96 -5.33
CA HIS A 100 -8.65 4.07 -5.79
C HIS A 100 -7.99 5.44 -5.55
N ARG A 101 -6.79 5.49 -4.95
CA ARG A 101 -6.02 6.71 -4.71
C ARG A 101 -5.14 7.03 -5.92
N LEU A 102 -5.65 7.92 -6.78
CA LEU A 102 -5.00 8.28 -8.03
C LEU A 102 -3.90 9.32 -7.85
N SER A 103 -4.01 10.19 -6.83
CA SER A 103 -3.03 11.20 -6.46
C SER A 103 -1.62 10.62 -6.24
N ALA A 104 -1.54 9.43 -5.65
CA ALA A 104 -0.28 8.75 -5.34
C ALA A 104 0.37 8.02 -6.53
N LEU A 105 -0.30 7.95 -7.70
CA LEU A 105 0.15 7.13 -8.84
C LEU A 105 1.15 7.81 -9.78
N ALA A 106 1.60 9.03 -9.45
CA ALA A 106 2.57 9.76 -10.28
C ALA A 106 3.91 9.02 -10.46
N SER A 107 4.27 8.16 -9.50
CA SER A 107 5.50 7.36 -9.51
C SER A 107 5.32 5.94 -10.10
N ALA A 108 4.12 5.59 -10.56
CA ALA A 108 3.89 4.30 -11.20
C ALA A 108 4.45 4.28 -12.63
N ASP A 109 5.10 3.18 -13.02
CA ASP A 109 5.57 2.98 -14.40
C ASP A 109 4.40 2.92 -15.39
N GLU A 110 3.31 2.27 -14.99
CA GLU A 110 2.09 2.14 -15.77
C GLU A 110 0.86 2.09 -14.86
N VAL A 111 -0.18 2.77 -15.28
CA VAL A 111 -1.51 2.74 -14.65
C VAL A 111 -2.48 2.10 -15.62
N VAL A 112 -3.31 1.18 -15.11
CA VAL A 112 -4.37 0.51 -15.85
C VAL A 112 -5.69 0.90 -15.22
N LEU A 113 -6.54 1.61 -15.97
CA LEU A 113 -7.87 2.00 -15.53
C LEU A 113 -8.88 0.89 -15.89
N LEU A 114 -9.57 0.40 -14.88
CA LEU A 114 -10.64 -0.58 -15.04
C LEU A 114 -11.99 0.13 -15.02
N GLY A 115 -12.84 -0.24 -15.94
CA GLY A 115 -14.22 0.23 -16.00
C GLY A 115 -15.21 -0.90 -16.23
N LYS A 116 -16.49 -0.59 -16.24
CA LYS A 116 -17.57 -1.54 -16.53
C LYS A 116 -18.09 -1.34 -17.95
N GLU A 117 -18.14 -2.41 -18.71
CA GLU A 117 -18.83 -2.46 -19.97
C GLU A 117 -19.72 -3.72 -20.00
N ASN A 118 -21.03 -3.55 -20.22
CA ASN A 118 -22.00 -4.66 -20.24
C ASN A 118 -21.90 -5.59 -19.02
N GLN A 119 -21.78 -5.01 -17.81
CA GLN A 119 -21.63 -5.71 -16.52
C GLN A 119 -20.31 -6.49 -16.34
N SER A 120 -19.36 -6.40 -17.27
CA SER A 120 -18.03 -7.00 -17.16
C SER A 120 -16.98 -5.94 -16.90
N ALA A 121 -16.00 -6.26 -16.06
CA ALA A 121 -14.84 -5.40 -15.88
C ALA A 121 -13.94 -5.46 -17.12
N ARG A 122 -13.51 -4.30 -17.62
CA ARG A 122 -12.58 -4.19 -18.76
C ARG A 122 -11.54 -3.12 -18.49
N ILE A 123 -10.41 -3.25 -19.15
CA ILE A 123 -9.43 -2.18 -19.26
C ILE A 123 -9.98 -1.14 -20.22
N ILE A 124 -10.21 0.08 -19.70
CA ILE A 124 -10.73 1.21 -20.51
C ILE A 124 -9.64 2.19 -20.89
N ALA A 125 -8.54 2.24 -20.13
CA ALA A 125 -7.36 3.03 -20.47
C ALA A 125 -6.11 2.44 -19.81
N ARG A 126 -4.93 2.70 -20.41
CA ARG A 126 -3.63 2.37 -19.83
C ARG A 126 -2.56 3.35 -20.30
N GLY A 127 -1.59 3.63 -19.45
CA GLY A 127 -0.50 4.54 -19.74
C GLY A 127 0.14 5.05 -18.44
N SER A 128 1.06 6.00 -18.53
CA SER A 128 1.54 6.68 -17.33
C SER A 128 0.44 7.56 -16.72
N HIS A 129 0.56 7.91 -15.44
CA HIS A 129 -0.34 8.83 -14.76
C HIS A 129 -0.55 10.13 -15.58
N SER A 130 0.52 10.76 -16.04
CA SER A 130 0.46 11.99 -16.83
C SER A 130 -0.21 11.81 -18.20
N GLN A 131 0.02 10.67 -18.86
CA GLN A 131 -0.67 10.35 -20.10
C GLN A 131 -2.17 10.17 -19.91
N LEU A 132 -2.59 9.46 -18.85
CA LEU A 132 -3.99 9.27 -18.56
C LEU A 132 -4.71 10.57 -18.18
N LEU A 133 -4.06 11.46 -17.45
CA LEU A 133 -4.60 12.81 -17.18
C LEU A 133 -4.85 13.60 -18.46
N ALA A 134 -3.98 13.46 -19.47
CA ALA A 134 -4.10 14.19 -20.72
C ALA A 134 -5.10 13.56 -21.71
N THR A 135 -5.38 12.25 -21.61
CA THR A 135 -6.10 11.52 -22.67
C THR A 135 -7.39 10.83 -22.21
N SER A 136 -7.58 10.64 -20.90
CA SER A 136 -8.77 9.98 -20.33
C SER A 136 -9.58 10.94 -19.47
N ASN A 137 -10.74 11.34 -19.95
CA ASN A 137 -11.66 12.19 -19.20
C ASN A 137 -12.13 11.49 -17.91
N GLU A 138 -12.33 10.17 -17.95
CA GLU A 138 -12.74 9.37 -16.79
C GLU A 138 -11.66 9.40 -15.70
N TYR A 139 -10.38 9.29 -16.09
CA TYR A 139 -9.27 9.32 -15.13
C TYR A 139 -9.12 10.71 -14.50
N ALA A 140 -9.14 11.75 -15.31
CA ALA A 140 -9.04 13.13 -14.85
C ALA A 140 -10.20 13.51 -13.93
N TRP A 141 -11.43 13.08 -14.27
CA TRP A 141 -12.61 13.28 -13.44
C TRP A 141 -12.51 12.55 -12.09
N ALA A 142 -12.04 11.29 -12.10
CA ALA A 142 -11.88 10.50 -10.88
C ALA A 142 -10.86 11.13 -9.93
N LEU A 143 -9.73 11.65 -10.45
CA LEU A 143 -8.74 12.37 -9.63
C LEU A 143 -9.35 13.65 -9.01
N ALA A 144 -10.08 14.43 -9.78
CA ALA A 144 -10.72 15.65 -9.28
C ALA A 144 -11.77 15.36 -8.19
N GLN A 145 -12.46 14.20 -8.26
CA GLN A 145 -13.39 13.76 -7.22
C GLN A 145 -12.64 13.32 -5.94
N GLU A 146 -11.51 12.67 -6.07
CA GLU A 146 -10.65 12.29 -4.95
C GLU A 146 -10.18 13.53 -4.18
N GLU A 147 -9.60 14.51 -4.88
CA GLU A 147 -9.10 15.76 -4.31
C GLU A 147 -10.21 16.53 -3.55
N SER A 148 -11.41 16.58 -4.11
CA SER A 148 -12.55 17.26 -3.46
C SER A 148 -13.13 16.51 -2.26
N SER A 149 -12.81 15.23 -2.10
CA SER A 149 -13.27 14.41 -0.96
C SER A 149 -12.27 14.43 0.20
N ASP A 150 -11.05 14.83 -0.06
CA ASP A 150 -9.96 14.90 0.93
C ASP A 150 -9.88 16.31 1.60
N GLU A 151 -10.67 17.31 1.11
CA GLU A 151 -10.83 18.64 1.73
C GLU A 151 -11.90 18.64 2.84
#